data_5989ac2c1ec430d0f313d4232f3e3494
#
_entry.id   5989ac2c1ec430d0f313d4232f3e3494
#
_cell.length_a   1.000
_cell.length_b   1.000
_cell.length_c   1.000
_cell.angle_alpha   90.00
_cell.angle_beta   90.00
_cell.angle_gamma   90.00
#
_symmetry.space_group_name_H-M   'P 1'
#
loop_
_entity.id
_entity.type
_entity.pdbx_description
1 polymer ?
#
loop_
_entity_poly.entity_id
_entity_poly.type
_entity_poly.pdbx_seq_one_letter_code
_entity_poly.pdbx_strand_id
1 'polypeptide(L)'
;MNELFGLNSGFNNICRKHFSCWREDLKISGTVFFPREEKGNRYPIAILCHEFMTNQAFSYPYAKALAACGYAAFCFDFCGGGLISTSQGSSREMSVLTEIKDLKAVIAFARSQRYVNADDLLLMGCSQGGLVAALTAAQMPELVKSLILLYPALAIPDAARAGNMLWMKFDPSNVPKKLHSGPMLLGRNYVLDV
;
A
#
# COMPACT_ATOMS: atom_id res chain seq x y z
N MET A 1 15.51 -30.39 14.05
CA MET A 1 15.62 -29.37 12.97
C MET A 1 14.36 -28.49 12.93
N ASN A 2 13.66 -28.27 14.07
CA ASN A 2 12.39 -27.49 14.15
C ASN A 2 12.47 -26.27 15.09
N GLU A 3 13.67 -25.83 15.45
CA GLU A 3 13.85 -24.68 16.37
C GLU A 3 14.42 -23.41 15.70
N LEU A 4 14.58 -23.42 14.37
CA LEU A 4 15.28 -22.33 13.66
C LEU A 4 14.45 -21.07 13.43
N PHE A 5 13.14 -21.09 13.65
CA PHE A 5 12.30 -19.90 13.62
C PHE A 5 11.19 -20.04 14.68
N GLY A 6 11.33 -19.38 15.82
CA GLY A 6 10.29 -19.25 16.85
C GLY A 6 9.03 -18.50 16.41
N LEU A 7 8.69 -18.57 15.12
CA LEU A 7 7.57 -17.85 14.48
C LEU A 7 6.20 -18.48 14.79
N ASN A 8 6.13 -19.78 15.12
CA ASN A 8 4.83 -20.45 15.32
C ASN A 8 4.08 -20.00 16.59
N SER A 9 4.75 -19.54 17.63
CA SER A 9 4.09 -19.02 18.83
C SER A 9 3.62 -17.57 18.69
N GLY A 10 4.25 -16.78 17.83
CA GLY A 10 3.92 -15.37 17.61
C GLY A 10 2.61 -15.16 16.83
N PHE A 11 2.28 -16.06 15.90
CA PHE A 11 1.06 -15.91 15.06
C PHE A 11 -0.24 -16.15 15.83
N ASN A 12 -0.23 -16.93 16.90
CA ASN A 12 -1.42 -17.19 17.72
C ASN A 12 -1.82 -16.00 18.61
N ASN A 13 -0.98 -14.97 18.70
CA ASN A 13 -1.19 -13.81 19.56
C ASN A 13 -1.38 -12.50 18.76
N ILE A 14 -1.89 -12.59 17.53
CA ILE A 14 -2.14 -11.44 16.66
C ILE A 14 -3.64 -11.12 16.62
N CYS A 15 -3.96 -9.87 16.92
CA CYS A 15 -5.29 -9.31 16.73
C CYS A 15 -5.44 -8.77 15.31
N ARG A 16 -6.68 -8.82 14.81
CA ARG A 16 -7.08 -8.27 13.51
C ARG A 16 -8.28 -7.35 13.70
N LYS A 17 -8.22 -6.14 13.15
CA LYS A 17 -9.36 -5.21 13.12
C LYS A 17 -9.49 -4.60 11.74
N HIS A 18 -10.73 -4.38 11.30
CA HIS A 18 -11.00 -3.57 10.11
C HIS A 18 -10.98 -2.10 10.47
N PHE A 19 -10.55 -1.26 9.53
CA PHE A 19 -10.63 0.19 9.64
C PHE A 19 -11.11 0.81 8.33
N SER A 20 -11.50 2.07 8.39
CA SER A 20 -11.69 2.91 7.22
C SER A 20 -11.23 4.33 7.52
N CYS A 21 -10.71 4.98 6.50
CA CYS A 21 -10.38 6.40 6.51
C CYS A 21 -10.82 7.03 5.19
N TRP A 22 -10.57 8.32 5.02
CA TRP A 22 -11.04 9.07 3.87
C TRP A 22 -9.88 9.79 3.20
N ARG A 23 -9.84 9.70 1.88
CA ARG A 23 -9.09 10.61 1.03
C ARG A 23 -10.12 11.47 0.28
N GLU A 24 -10.22 12.74 0.65
CA GLU A 24 -11.27 13.61 0.13
C GLU A 24 -12.66 12.96 0.36
N ASP A 25 -13.43 12.70 -0.69
CA ASP A 25 -14.75 12.05 -0.66
C ASP A 25 -14.72 10.53 -0.86
N LEU A 26 -13.55 9.94 -1.08
CA LEU A 26 -13.38 8.50 -1.29
C LEU A 26 -13.03 7.77 0.01
N LYS A 27 -13.83 6.76 0.33
CA LYS A 27 -13.59 5.89 1.48
C LYS A 27 -12.52 4.86 1.15
N ILE A 28 -11.48 4.82 1.96
CA ILE A 28 -10.43 3.79 1.97
C ILE A 28 -10.78 2.75 3.02
N SER A 29 -10.73 1.48 2.66
CA SER A 29 -10.97 0.35 3.56
C SER A 29 -9.69 -0.44 3.77
N GLY A 30 -9.48 -0.91 4.99
CA GLY A 30 -8.28 -1.65 5.33
C GLY A 30 -8.45 -2.57 6.54
N THR A 31 -7.35 -3.27 6.83
CA THR A 31 -7.23 -4.20 7.95
C THR A 31 -5.91 -3.94 8.65
N VAL A 32 -5.95 -3.81 9.96
CA VAL A 32 -4.74 -3.74 10.81
C VAL A 32 -4.54 -5.04 11.55
N PHE A 33 -3.29 -5.51 11.57
CA PHE A 33 -2.80 -6.62 12.39
C PHE A 33 -1.86 -6.06 13.44
N PHE A 34 -2.02 -6.47 14.71
CA PHE A 34 -1.17 -6.02 15.81
C PHE A 34 -1.09 -7.09 16.90
N PRO A 35 -0.06 -7.09 17.73
CA PRO A 35 0.03 -8.01 18.86
C PRO A 35 -1.18 -7.86 19.76
N ARG A 36 -1.62 -8.96 20.42
CA ARG A 36 -2.67 -8.91 21.44
C ARG A 36 -2.16 -8.02 22.58
N GLU A 37 -2.96 -7.01 22.93
CA GLU A 37 -2.57 -5.94 23.86
C GLU A 37 -1.96 -6.43 25.18
N GLU A 38 -0.72 -5.99 25.46
CA GLU A 38 -0.28 -5.74 26.81
C GLU A 38 -0.64 -4.28 27.16
N LYS A 39 -1.33 -4.07 28.30
CA LYS A 39 -1.80 -2.73 28.71
C LYS A 39 -0.65 -1.72 28.70
N GLY A 40 -0.77 -0.68 27.89
CA GLY A 40 0.13 0.48 27.89
C GLY A 40 1.17 0.54 26.77
N ASN A 41 1.34 -0.50 25.96
CA ASN A 41 2.30 -0.48 24.85
C ASN A 41 1.75 0.30 23.64
N ARG A 42 2.59 1.15 23.07
CA ARG A 42 2.35 1.78 21.76
C ARG A 42 3.22 1.08 20.72
N TYR A 43 2.58 0.55 19.69
CA TYR A 43 3.24 -0.20 18.62
C TYR A 43 3.82 0.72 17.56
N PRO A 44 5.03 0.45 17.04
CA PRO A 44 5.50 1.07 15.82
C PRO A 44 4.51 0.77 14.68
N ILE A 45 4.41 1.69 13.73
CA ILE A 45 3.48 1.59 12.59
C ILE A 45 4.19 0.92 11.43
N ALA A 46 3.54 -0.07 10.79
CA ALA A 46 3.89 -0.51 9.45
C ALA A 46 2.68 -0.32 8.53
N ILE A 47 2.89 0.27 7.34
CA ILE A 47 1.83 0.41 6.33
C ILE A 47 2.28 -0.32 5.07
N LEU A 48 1.41 -1.20 4.55
CA LEU A 48 1.71 -2.11 3.46
C LEU A 48 0.88 -1.76 2.22
N CYS A 49 1.58 -1.50 1.13
CA CYS A 49 1.04 -1.15 -0.18
C CYS A 49 1.04 -2.37 -1.10
N HIS A 50 -0.14 -2.79 -1.56
CA HIS A 50 -0.30 -3.94 -2.45
C HIS A 50 0.09 -3.62 -3.89
N GLU A 51 0.20 -4.65 -4.71
CA GLU A 51 0.54 -4.59 -6.13
C GLU A 51 -0.62 -4.10 -6.99
N PHE A 52 -0.31 -3.68 -8.22
CA PHE A 52 -1.30 -3.37 -9.24
C PHE A 52 -2.29 -4.52 -9.46
N MET A 53 -3.57 -4.22 -9.60
CA MET A 53 -4.71 -5.15 -9.76
C MET A 53 -5.00 -6.08 -8.58
N THR A 54 -4.20 -6.08 -7.52
CA THR A 54 -4.43 -6.90 -6.33
C THR A 54 -5.27 -6.17 -5.27
N ASN A 55 -5.23 -6.60 -4.05
CA ASN A 55 -5.90 -5.97 -2.92
C ASN A 55 -5.11 -6.21 -1.62
N GLN A 56 -5.57 -5.62 -0.52
CA GLN A 56 -4.91 -5.70 0.78
C GLN A 56 -4.63 -7.12 1.27
N ALA A 57 -5.39 -8.13 0.84
CA ALA A 57 -5.20 -9.51 1.31
C ALA A 57 -3.86 -10.10 0.86
N PHE A 58 -3.29 -9.64 -0.26
CA PHE A 58 -1.95 -10.02 -0.71
C PHE A 58 -0.86 -9.58 0.27
N SER A 59 -1.09 -8.52 1.01
CA SER A 59 -0.16 -8.03 2.04
C SER A 59 -0.30 -8.71 3.40
N TYR A 60 -1.36 -9.50 3.65
CA TYR A 60 -1.63 -10.10 4.95
C TYR A 60 -0.52 -11.01 5.51
N PRO A 61 0.17 -11.84 4.70
CA PRO A 61 1.28 -12.64 5.23
C PRO A 61 2.38 -11.77 5.83
N TYR A 62 2.76 -10.69 5.14
CA TYR A 62 3.78 -9.75 5.60
C TYR A 62 3.31 -8.96 6.82
N ALA A 63 2.04 -8.51 6.81
CA ALA A 63 1.46 -7.79 7.94
C ALA A 63 1.43 -8.64 9.22
N LYS A 64 1.10 -9.93 9.11
CA LYS A 64 1.16 -10.86 10.24
C LYS A 64 2.58 -11.05 10.75
N ALA A 65 3.56 -11.16 9.85
CA ALA A 65 4.98 -11.27 10.24
C ALA A 65 5.45 -10.00 10.97
N LEU A 66 5.12 -8.80 10.45
CA LEU A 66 5.43 -7.54 11.11
C LEU A 66 4.70 -7.40 12.45
N ALA A 67 3.44 -7.84 12.54
CA ALA A 67 2.72 -7.85 13.81
C ALA A 67 3.37 -8.81 14.84
N ALA A 68 3.86 -9.97 14.40
CA ALA A 68 4.63 -10.86 15.27
C ALA A 68 5.96 -10.24 15.75
N CYS A 69 6.52 -9.29 14.97
CA CYS A 69 7.68 -8.47 15.35
C CYS A 69 7.31 -7.22 16.17
N GLY A 70 6.05 -7.07 16.59
CA GLY A 70 5.62 -5.99 17.47
C GLY A 70 5.03 -4.76 16.79
N TYR A 71 4.82 -4.76 15.46
CA TYR A 71 4.23 -3.64 14.72
C TYR A 71 2.70 -3.67 14.73
N ALA A 72 2.08 -2.49 14.67
CA ALA A 72 0.72 -2.34 14.17
C ALA A 72 0.80 -2.21 12.64
N ALA A 73 0.45 -3.30 11.92
CA ALA A 73 0.63 -3.43 10.49
C ALA A 73 -0.69 -3.18 9.75
N PHE A 74 -0.78 -2.06 9.04
CA PHE A 74 -1.95 -1.59 8.31
C PHE A 74 -1.86 -2.02 6.83
N CYS A 75 -2.80 -2.84 6.38
CA CYS A 75 -3.04 -3.15 4.98
C CYS A 75 -4.30 -2.42 4.52
N PHE A 76 -4.34 -1.93 3.31
CA PHE A 76 -5.49 -1.22 2.77
C PHE A 76 -5.61 -1.45 1.26
N ASP A 77 -6.79 -1.20 0.71
CA ASP A 77 -7.02 -1.20 -0.73
C ASP A 77 -6.84 0.21 -1.27
N PHE A 78 -6.02 0.39 -2.29
CA PHE A 78 -5.96 1.65 -3.04
C PHE A 78 -7.29 1.94 -3.73
N CYS A 79 -7.69 3.22 -3.77
CA CYS A 79 -8.92 3.67 -4.44
C CYS A 79 -8.85 3.41 -5.96
N GLY A 80 -9.65 2.45 -6.43
CA GLY A 80 -9.63 2.02 -7.83
C GLY A 80 -8.44 1.16 -8.23
N GLY A 81 -7.53 0.81 -7.29
CA GLY A 81 -6.25 0.14 -7.56
C GLY A 81 -6.33 -1.38 -7.77
N GLY A 82 -7.47 -2.02 -7.48
CA GLY A 82 -7.62 -3.47 -7.53
C GLY A 82 -8.86 -3.93 -8.30
N LEU A 83 -8.81 -5.18 -8.79
CA LEU A 83 -9.98 -5.84 -9.42
C LEU A 83 -11.08 -6.14 -8.40
N ILE A 84 -10.69 -6.47 -7.18
CA ILE A 84 -11.57 -6.72 -6.05
C ILE A 84 -11.09 -5.81 -4.91
N SER A 85 -11.65 -4.62 -4.84
CA SER A 85 -11.33 -3.62 -3.82
C SER A 85 -12.54 -3.38 -2.91
N THR A 86 -12.27 -3.19 -1.62
CA THR A 86 -13.28 -2.73 -0.64
C THR A 86 -13.22 -1.21 -0.43
N SER A 87 -12.24 -0.53 -1.01
CA SER A 87 -12.16 0.93 -1.11
C SER A 87 -13.00 1.43 -2.28
N GLN A 88 -13.48 2.66 -2.18
CA GLN A 88 -14.19 3.35 -3.26
C GLN A 88 -13.23 3.78 -4.37
N GLY A 89 -13.78 4.33 -5.45
CA GLY A 89 -13.02 4.85 -6.58
C GLY A 89 -13.11 3.99 -7.83
N SER A 90 -12.56 4.51 -8.91
CA SER A 90 -12.56 3.89 -10.23
C SER A 90 -11.14 3.72 -10.75
N SER A 91 -10.86 2.59 -11.38
CA SER A 91 -9.57 2.37 -12.05
C SER A 91 -9.30 3.37 -13.19
N ARG A 92 -10.34 4.02 -13.69
CA ARG A 92 -10.20 5.10 -14.70
C ARG A 92 -9.67 6.41 -14.13
N GLU A 93 -9.73 6.59 -12.81
CA GLU A 93 -9.27 7.80 -12.09
C GLU A 93 -8.03 7.51 -11.25
N MET A 94 -7.66 6.24 -11.12
CA MET A 94 -6.50 5.81 -10.40
C MET A 94 -5.21 6.12 -11.16
N SER A 95 -4.18 6.52 -10.44
CA SER A 95 -2.81 6.70 -10.91
C SER A 95 -1.82 6.56 -9.74
N VAL A 96 -0.52 6.52 -10.02
CA VAL A 96 0.51 6.51 -8.98
C VAL A 96 0.36 7.72 -8.05
N LEU A 97 0.03 8.90 -8.58
CA LEU A 97 -0.16 10.10 -7.76
C LEU A 97 -1.40 10.02 -6.87
N THR A 98 -2.50 9.41 -7.35
CA THR A 98 -3.68 9.20 -6.49
C THR A 98 -3.43 8.14 -5.42
N GLU A 99 -2.66 7.09 -5.71
CA GLU A 99 -2.26 6.08 -4.73
C GLU A 99 -1.33 6.67 -3.65
N ILE A 100 -0.45 7.63 -4.00
CA ILE A 100 0.33 8.39 -3.00
C ILE A 100 -0.60 9.17 -2.06
N LYS A 101 -1.68 9.77 -2.58
CA LYS A 101 -2.67 10.47 -1.73
C LYS A 101 -3.40 9.50 -0.82
N ASP A 102 -3.77 8.31 -1.32
CA ASP A 102 -4.38 7.25 -0.50
C ASP A 102 -3.44 6.83 0.63
N LEU A 103 -2.17 6.56 0.32
CA LEU A 103 -1.17 6.18 1.31
C LEU A 103 -0.99 7.27 2.37
N LYS A 104 -0.94 8.55 1.99
CA LYS A 104 -0.86 9.68 2.93
C LYS A 104 -2.08 9.75 3.85
N ALA A 105 -3.28 9.49 3.35
CA ALA A 105 -4.50 9.44 4.16
C ALA A 105 -4.44 8.28 5.17
N VAL A 106 -3.96 7.11 4.75
CA VAL A 106 -3.76 5.96 5.66
C VAL A 106 -2.68 6.24 6.70
N ILE A 107 -1.57 6.91 6.33
CA ILE A 107 -0.54 7.35 7.27
C ILE A 107 -1.15 8.26 8.35
N ALA A 108 -1.91 9.28 7.95
CA ALA A 108 -2.55 10.21 8.88
C ALA A 108 -3.51 9.47 9.82
N PHE A 109 -4.34 8.56 9.28
CA PHE A 109 -5.23 7.72 10.08
C PHE A 109 -4.47 6.83 11.05
N ALA A 110 -3.46 6.09 10.59
CA ALA A 110 -2.69 5.18 11.45
C ALA A 110 -2.04 5.94 12.62
N ARG A 111 -1.43 7.09 12.35
CA ARG A 111 -0.78 7.94 13.37
C ARG A 111 -1.76 8.52 14.40
N SER A 112 -3.04 8.66 14.07
CA SER A 112 -4.06 9.14 15.00
C SER A 112 -4.54 8.08 16.00
N GLN A 113 -4.15 6.82 15.83
CA GLN A 113 -4.60 5.74 16.70
C GLN A 113 -3.87 5.77 18.04
N ARG A 114 -4.60 5.63 19.16
CA ARG A 114 -4.03 5.74 20.51
C ARG A 114 -3.03 4.64 20.88
N TYR A 115 -3.09 3.50 20.20
CA TYR A 115 -2.25 2.32 20.46
C TYR A 115 -0.97 2.29 19.63
N VAL A 116 -0.66 3.32 18.86
CA VAL A 116 0.57 3.38 18.06
C VAL A 116 1.57 4.41 18.57
N ASN A 117 2.84 4.18 18.25
CA ASN A 117 3.88 5.20 18.29
C ASN A 117 3.90 5.93 16.95
N ALA A 118 3.39 7.17 16.93
CA ALA A 118 3.20 7.94 15.71
C ALA A 118 4.53 8.36 15.03
N ASP A 119 5.66 8.30 15.75
CA ASP A 119 6.97 8.73 15.26
C ASP A 119 7.81 7.58 14.72
N ASP A 120 7.29 6.35 14.78
CA ASP A 120 7.98 5.16 14.29
C ASP A 120 7.17 4.52 13.16
N LEU A 121 7.43 5.00 11.94
CA LEU A 121 6.71 4.61 10.71
C LEU A 121 7.63 3.84 9.76
N LEU A 122 7.22 2.61 9.46
CA LEU A 122 7.74 1.77 8.38
C LEU A 122 6.73 1.76 7.22
N LEU A 123 7.21 2.00 6.00
CA LEU A 123 6.45 1.74 4.78
C LEU A 123 6.98 0.46 4.12
N MET A 124 6.06 -0.36 3.65
CA MET A 124 6.39 -1.54 2.84
C MET A 124 5.55 -1.54 1.57
N GLY A 125 6.16 -1.86 0.43
CA GLY A 125 5.42 -1.94 -0.82
C GLY A 125 5.96 -2.99 -1.78
N CYS A 126 5.04 -3.62 -2.51
CA CYS A 126 5.33 -4.62 -3.53
C CYS A 126 5.01 -4.05 -4.91
N SER A 127 5.86 -4.32 -5.92
CA SER A 127 5.64 -3.91 -7.31
C SER A 127 5.25 -2.42 -7.42
N GLN A 128 4.07 -2.07 -7.95
CA GLN A 128 3.57 -0.68 -8.02
C GLN A 128 3.41 -0.05 -6.63
N GLY A 129 2.90 -0.80 -5.64
CA GLY A 129 2.86 -0.33 -4.26
C GLY A 129 4.24 -0.02 -3.70
N GLY A 130 5.30 -0.68 -4.20
CA GLY A 130 6.69 -0.36 -3.89
C GLY A 130 7.13 0.98 -4.47
N LEU A 131 6.74 1.32 -5.71
CA LEU A 131 6.97 2.64 -6.29
C LEU A 131 6.25 3.73 -5.48
N VAL A 132 4.97 3.51 -5.14
CA VAL A 132 4.17 4.45 -4.33
C VAL A 132 4.79 4.66 -2.95
N ALA A 133 5.21 3.59 -2.28
CA ALA A 133 5.88 3.67 -0.97
C ALA A 133 7.20 4.43 -1.05
N ALA A 134 8.03 4.18 -2.08
CA ALA A 134 9.30 4.88 -2.30
C ALA A 134 9.10 6.38 -2.53
N LEU A 135 8.17 6.75 -3.43
CA LEU A 135 7.87 8.16 -3.72
C LEU A 135 7.28 8.87 -2.50
N THR A 136 6.44 8.19 -1.72
CA THR A 136 5.88 8.76 -0.49
C THR A 136 6.96 8.95 0.56
N ALA A 137 7.87 7.99 0.75
CA ALA A 137 9.00 8.11 1.67
C ALA A 137 9.92 9.28 1.29
N ALA A 138 10.19 9.46 -0.01
CA ALA A 138 10.97 10.60 -0.51
C ALA A 138 10.30 11.96 -0.26
N GLN A 139 8.97 12.02 -0.23
CA GLN A 139 8.19 13.22 0.07
C GLN A 139 8.02 13.49 1.58
N MET A 140 8.31 12.51 2.43
CA MET A 140 8.10 12.57 3.89
C MET A 140 9.31 12.00 4.66
N PRO A 141 10.56 12.44 4.35
CA PRO A 141 11.78 11.81 4.86
C PRO A 141 11.91 11.89 6.38
N GLU A 142 11.37 12.94 7.01
CA GLU A 142 11.42 13.11 8.46
C GLU A 142 10.47 12.14 9.20
N LEU A 143 9.45 11.65 8.50
CA LEU A 143 8.41 10.81 9.09
C LEU A 143 8.70 9.32 8.89
N VAL A 144 9.14 8.92 7.70
CA VAL A 144 9.37 7.51 7.35
C VAL A 144 10.72 7.08 7.87
N LYS A 145 10.74 6.23 8.89
CA LYS A 145 11.97 5.72 9.53
C LYS A 145 12.55 4.51 8.80
N SER A 146 11.69 3.71 8.16
CA SER A 146 12.12 2.50 7.46
C SER A 146 11.29 2.28 6.21
N LEU A 147 11.92 1.69 5.19
CA LEU A 147 11.30 1.39 3.91
C LEU A 147 11.69 -0.01 3.46
N ILE A 148 10.70 -0.86 3.20
CA ILE A 148 10.88 -2.20 2.64
C ILE A 148 10.27 -2.23 1.25
N LEU A 149 11.07 -2.55 0.25
CA LEU A 149 10.64 -2.63 -1.14
C LEU A 149 10.83 -4.06 -1.66
N LEU A 150 9.73 -4.69 -2.06
CA LEU A 150 9.75 -5.99 -2.72
C LEU A 150 9.50 -5.80 -4.21
N TYR A 151 10.51 -6.14 -5.03
CA TYR A 151 10.46 -6.02 -6.50
C TYR A 151 9.73 -4.75 -6.97
N PRO A 152 10.11 -3.54 -6.47
CA PRO A 152 9.39 -2.31 -6.74
C PRO A 152 9.38 -1.99 -8.23
N ALA A 153 8.24 -1.54 -8.74
CA ALA A 153 8.07 -1.24 -10.17
C ALA A 153 8.64 0.15 -10.54
N LEU A 154 9.92 0.39 -10.24
CA LEU A 154 10.59 1.69 -10.45
C LEU A 154 10.75 2.06 -11.94
N ALA A 155 10.63 1.09 -12.83
CA ALA A 155 10.71 1.31 -14.27
C ALA A 155 9.39 1.83 -14.91
N ILE A 156 8.30 1.98 -14.14
CA ILE A 156 7.00 2.46 -14.65
C ILE A 156 7.13 3.82 -15.36
N PRO A 157 7.85 4.83 -14.86
CA PRO A 157 7.99 6.11 -15.56
C PRO A 157 8.70 5.98 -16.91
N ASP A 158 9.75 5.17 -17.01
CA ASP A 158 10.46 4.95 -18.27
C ASP A 158 9.63 4.14 -19.26
N ALA A 159 8.91 3.14 -18.78
CA ALA A 159 7.99 2.36 -19.59
C ALA A 159 6.83 3.21 -20.14
N ALA A 160 6.31 4.16 -19.36
CA ALA A 160 5.30 5.11 -19.81
C ALA A 160 5.84 6.03 -20.92
N ARG A 161 7.04 6.60 -20.74
CA ARG A 161 7.71 7.43 -21.78
C ARG A 161 8.00 6.65 -23.04
N ALA A 162 8.30 5.36 -22.94
CA ALA A 162 8.52 4.47 -24.08
C ALA A 162 7.22 3.98 -24.75
N GLY A 163 6.04 4.31 -24.22
CA GLY A 163 4.75 3.86 -24.77
C GLY A 163 4.48 2.36 -24.62
N ASN A 164 5.15 1.70 -23.67
CA ASN A 164 5.04 0.26 -23.44
C ASN A 164 5.04 -0.06 -21.94
N MET A 165 3.87 -0.01 -21.32
CA MET A 165 3.71 -0.15 -19.88
C MET A 165 2.59 -1.15 -19.54
N LEU A 166 2.84 -2.09 -18.63
CA LEU A 166 1.84 -3.03 -18.08
C LEU A 166 1.00 -3.71 -19.21
N TRP A 167 1.69 -4.31 -20.19
CA TRP A 167 1.08 -4.97 -21.36
C TRP A 167 0.34 -4.03 -22.32
N MET A 168 0.35 -2.73 -22.07
CA MET A 168 -0.21 -1.70 -22.95
C MET A 168 0.86 -1.18 -23.91
N LYS A 169 0.47 -0.96 -25.17
CA LYS A 169 1.25 -0.22 -26.17
C LYS A 169 0.45 0.99 -26.59
N PHE A 170 1.05 2.15 -26.61
CA PHE A 170 0.41 3.42 -26.96
C PHE A 170 1.44 4.41 -27.50
N ASP A 171 0.98 5.44 -28.19
CA ASP A 171 1.81 6.59 -28.58
C ASP A 171 1.94 7.54 -27.39
N PRO A 172 3.15 7.76 -26.81
CA PRO A 172 3.33 8.66 -25.69
C PRO A 172 2.99 10.13 -26.01
N SER A 173 3.06 10.53 -27.28
CA SER A 173 2.68 11.87 -27.74
C SER A 173 1.16 12.06 -27.82
N ASN A 174 0.41 10.96 -27.88
CA ASN A 174 -1.04 10.97 -28.02
C ASN A 174 -1.68 9.84 -27.20
N VAL A 175 -1.55 9.92 -25.86
CA VAL A 175 -2.06 8.91 -24.94
C VAL A 175 -3.59 8.79 -25.04
N PRO A 176 -4.14 7.59 -25.31
CA PRO A 176 -5.58 7.37 -25.42
C PRO A 176 -6.31 7.72 -24.11
N LYS A 177 -7.57 8.19 -24.21
CA LYS A 177 -8.40 8.49 -23.03
C LYS A 177 -8.61 7.28 -22.12
N LYS A 178 -8.59 6.07 -22.70
CA LYS A 178 -8.78 4.79 -22.00
C LYS A 178 -7.76 3.79 -22.50
N LEU A 179 -7.19 3.02 -21.59
CA LEU A 179 -6.21 1.98 -21.87
C LEU A 179 -6.64 0.68 -21.18
N HIS A 180 -6.47 -0.44 -21.86
CA HIS A 180 -6.71 -1.76 -21.28
C HIS A 180 -5.41 -2.38 -20.80
N SER A 181 -5.30 -2.65 -19.50
CA SER A 181 -4.21 -3.44 -18.93
C SER A 181 -4.80 -4.74 -18.39
N GLY A 182 -4.74 -5.79 -19.20
CA GLY A 182 -5.46 -7.02 -18.91
C GLY A 182 -6.97 -6.76 -18.71
N PRO A 183 -7.55 -7.18 -17.57
CA PRO A 183 -8.97 -6.95 -17.25
C PRO A 183 -9.28 -5.53 -16.75
N MET A 184 -8.27 -4.71 -16.43
CA MET A 184 -8.49 -3.35 -15.94
C MET A 184 -8.60 -2.34 -17.07
N LEU A 185 -9.59 -1.47 -16.94
CA LEU A 185 -9.74 -0.28 -17.79
C LEU A 185 -9.21 0.94 -17.04
N LEU A 186 -8.11 1.48 -17.53
CA LEU A 186 -7.42 2.64 -16.95
C LEU A 186 -7.78 3.93 -17.71
N GLY A 187 -7.75 5.05 -17.02
CA GLY A 187 -7.77 6.37 -17.64
C GLY A 187 -6.37 6.79 -18.09
N ARG A 188 -6.29 7.84 -18.94
CA ARG A 188 -4.99 8.37 -19.38
C ARG A 188 -4.11 8.89 -18.24
N ASN A 189 -4.72 9.31 -17.13
CA ASN A 189 -3.99 9.77 -15.93
C ASN A 189 -3.00 8.73 -15.43
N TYR A 190 -3.32 7.44 -15.59
CA TYR A 190 -2.43 6.37 -15.19
C TYR A 190 -1.06 6.43 -15.89
N VAL A 191 -1.03 6.93 -17.10
CA VAL A 191 0.20 7.12 -17.91
C VAL A 191 0.80 8.51 -17.66
N LEU A 192 -0.04 9.54 -17.52
CA LEU A 192 0.42 10.94 -17.45
C LEU A 192 0.99 11.32 -16.07
N ASP A 193 0.63 10.59 -15.03
CA ASP A 193 0.99 10.84 -13.63
C ASP A 193 2.24 10.06 -13.18
N VAL A 194 3.08 9.61 -14.12
CA VAL A 194 4.31 8.83 -13.82
C VAL A 194 5.55 9.37 -14.53
#